data_c24dc44717edb8f9ce9ac04f8e6ebaa3
#
_entry.id   c24dc44717edb8f9ce9ac04f8e6ebaa3
#
_cell.length_a   1.000
_cell.length_b   1.000
_cell.length_c   1.000
_cell.angle_alpha   90.00
_cell.angle_beta   90.00
_cell.angle_gamma   90.00
#
_symmetry.space_group_name_H-M   'P 1'
#
loop_
_entity.id
_entity.type
_entity.pdbx_description
1 polymer ?
#
loop_
_entity_poly.entity_id
_entity_poly.type
_entity_poly.pdbx_seq_one_letter_code
_entity_poly.pdbx_strand_id
1 'polypeptide(L)'
;MENLKIDGQSITLVDQVEDKLLNYFRSQDLKVGDSIPNEIELSSALGVARSVLREALSRLKMMGMIESRTRRGMILTEPFILGGMKRVVDPRIMSQESLLDLLGFRVALEIGISSDIFHNIKEQDIMELEEIVNAGVALGNNEYANLSEYTFHSKLYEITGNKTCLLYTSDAADERS
;
A
#
# COMPACT_ATOMS: atom_id res chain seq x y z
N MET A 1 15.17 -20.15 -28.50
CA MET A 1 14.62 -18.86 -28.04
C MET A 1 15.66 -17.76 -28.30
N GLU A 2 16.01 -17.61 -29.57
CA GLU A 2 16.95 -16.58 -30.00
C GLU A 2 16.14 -15.40 -30.51
N ASN A 3 16.45 -14.18 -30.03
CA ASN A 3 15.84 -12.89 -30.35
C ASN A 3 14.52 -12.51 -29.65
N LEU A 4 14.58 -12.40 -28.30
CA LEU A 4 13.71 -11.46 -27.57
C LEU A 4 14.53 -10.17 -27.32
N LYS A 5 14.90 -9.48 -28.38
CA LYS A 5 15.50 -8.14 -28.25
C LYS A 5 14.39 -7.10 -28.22
N ILE A 6 14.13 -6.57 -27.02
CA ILE A 6 13.46 -5.28 -26.87
C ILE A 6 14.59 -4.26 -26.86
N ASP A 7 14.84 -3.60 -27.98
CA ASP A 7 15.79 -2.49 -28.06
C ASP A 7 15.09 -1.21 -27.60
N GLY A 8 15.63 -0.63 -26.54
CA GLY A 8 15.40 0.74 -26.11
C GLY A 8 14.18 0.93 -25.20
N GLN A 9 14.36 1.75 -24.18
CA GLN A 9 13.30 2.35 -23.35
C GLN A 9 12.43 3.29 -24.20
N SER A 10 11.60 2.76 -25.09
CA SER A 10 10.54 3.55 -25.68
C SER A 10 9.43 3.68 -24.65
N ILE A 11 9.18 4.89 -24.18
CA ILE A 11 8.00 5.23 -23.38
C ILE A 11 6.79 4.67 -24.12
N THR A 12 6.09 3.72 -23.50
CA THR A 12 4.93 3.10 -24.13
C THR A 12 3.78 4.11 -24.24
N LEU A 13 2.83 3.85 -25.15
CA LEU A 13 1.63 4.69 -25.22
C LEU A 13 0.84 4.68 -23.90
N VAL A 14 0.88 3.57 -23.17
CA VAL A 14 0.27 3.44 -21.84
C VAL A 14 0.93 4.37 -20.85
N ASP A 15 2.28 4.41 -20.80
CA ASP A 15 3.02 5.30 -19.91
C ASP A 15 2.72 6.79 -20.21
N GLN A 16 2.62 7.14 -21.50
CA GLN A 16 2.24 8.50 -21.91
C GLN A 16 0.81 8.86 -21.45
N VAL A 17 -0.11 7.89 -21.49
CA VAL A 17 -1.48 8.08 -21.02
C VAL A 17 -1.52 8.24 -19.51
N GLU A 18 -0.76 7.45 -18.75
CA GLU A 18 -0.62 7.62 -17.30
C GLU A 18 -0.13 9.02 -16.93
N ASP A 19 0.96 9.48 -17.54
CA ASP A 19 1.51 10.82 -17.31
C ASP A 19 0.50 11.91 -17.64
N LYS A 20 -0.23 11.78 -18.74
CA LYS A 20 -1.26 12.75 -19.13
C LYS A 20 -2.43 12.75 -18.15
N LEU A 21 -2.85 11.60 -17.63
CA LEU A 21 -3.90 11.52 -16.61
C LEU A 21 -3.46 12.18 -15.31
N LEU A 22 -2.26 11.89 -14.82
CA LEU A 22 -1.72 12.52 -13.60
C LEU A 22 -1.58 14.05 -13.74
N ASN A 23 -1.12 14.51 -14.89
CA ASN A 23 -1.05 15.95 -15.19
C ASN A 23 -2.46 16.57 -15.29
N TYR A 24 -3.43 15.86 -15.86
CA TYR A 24 -4.81 16.31 -15.89
C TYR A 24 -5.39 16.44 -14.47
N PHE A 25 -5.23 15.43 -13.62
CA PHE A 25 -5.72 15.50 -12.23
C PHE A 25 -5.13 16.70 -11.48
N ARG A 26 -3.83 16.96 -11.66
CA ARG A 26 -3.17 18.12 -11.07
C ARG A 26 -3.68 19.44 -11.65
N SER A 27 -3.86 19.54 -12.97
CA SER A 27 -4.31 20.78 -13.62
C SER A 27 -5.74 21.17 -13.27
N GLN A 28 -6.58 20.18 -12.97
CA GLN A 28 -7.95 20.38 -12.49
C GLN A 28 -8.03 20.58 -10.96
N ASP A 29 -6.90 20.62 -10.27
CA ASP A 29 -6.80 20.71 -8.80
C ASP A 29 -7.67 19.68 -8.07
N LEU A 30 -7.80 18.47 -8.64
CA LEU A 30 -8.60 17.40 -8.05
C LEU A 30 -8.04 16.98 -6.70
N LYS A 31 -8.92 16.81 -5.73
CA LYS A 31 -8.60 16.36 -4.37
C LYS A 31 -8.99 14.90 -4.18
N VAL A 32 -8.42 14.29 -3.17
CA VAL A 32 -8.83 12.95 -2.72
C VAL A 32 -10.34 12.92 -2.45
N GLY A 33 -11.03 11.98 -3.07
CA GLY A 33 -12.49 11.83 -3.03
C GLY A 33 -13.23 12.45 -4.20
N ASP A 34 -12.57 13.26 -5.04
CA ASP A 34 -13.18 13.85 -6.23
C ASP A 34 -13.39 12.80 -7.32
N SER A 35 -14.49 12.95 -8.04
CA SER A 35 -14.81 12.10 -9.18
C SER A 35 -13.95 12.48 -10.38
N ILE A 36 -13.42 11.48 -11.07
CA ILE A 36 -12.73 11.65 -12.34
C ILE A 36 -13.67 11.26 -13.50
N PRO A 37 -13.46 11.83 -14.70
CA PRO A 37 -14.28 11.50 -15.85
C PRO A 37 -14.27 9.99 -16.15
N ASN A 38 -15.32 9.51 -16.79
CA ASN A 38 -15.44 8.10 -17.13
C ASN A 38 -14.52 7.68 -18.28
N GLU A 39 -14.39 6.37 -18.51
CA GLU A 39 -13.50 5.81 -19.56
C GLU A 39 -13.82 6.32 -20.97
N ILE A 40 -15.08 6.60 -21.27
CA ILE A 40 -15.51 7.08 -22.58
C ILE A 40 -15.03 8.52 -22.79
N GLU A 41 -15.25 9.37 -21.79
CA GLU A 41 -14.83 10.76 -21.80
C GLU A 41 -13.31 10.88 -21.88
N LEU A 42 -12.59 10.13 -21.04
CA LEU A 42 -11.12 10.16 -21.02
C LEU A 42 -10.51 9.62 -22.33
N SER A 43 -11.04 8.53 -22.89
CA SER A 43 -10.50 7.97 -24.14
C SER A 43 -10.73 8.92 -25.31
N SER A 44 -11.90 9.59 -25.35
CA SER A 44 -12.21 10.59 -26.37
C SER A 44 -11.30 11.83 -26.24
N ALA A 45 -11.12 12.34 -25.00
CA ALA A 45 -10.28 13.51 -24.74
C ALA A 45 -8.79 13.27 -25.06
N LEU A 46 -8.30 12.06 -24.77
CA LEU A 46 -6.90 11.68 -25.00
C LEU A 46 -6.65 11.19 -26.45
N GLY A 47 -7.71 10.90 -27.21
CA GLY A 47 -7.58 10.38 -28.57
C GLY A 47 -6.97 8.98 -28.64
N VAL A 48 -7.17 8.14 -27.62
CA VAL A 48 -6.60 6.80 -27.54
C VAL A 48 -7.67 5.70 -27.50
N ALA A 49 -7.28 4.49 -27.89
CA ALA A 49 -8.15 3.33 -27.78
C ALA A 49 -8.50 3.05 -26.32
N ARG A 50 -9.74 2.61 -26.07
CA ARG A 50 -10.19 2.26 -24.70
C ARG A 50 -9.35 1.20 -24.03
N SER A 51 -8.77 0.26 -24.78
CA SER A 51 -7.89 -0.77 -24.24
C SER A 51 -6.63 -0.17 -23.62
N VAL A 52 -6.00 0.79 -24.28
CA VAL A 52 -4.82 1.51 -23.79
C VAL A 52 -5.16 2.33 -22.53
N LEU A 53 -6.29 3.05 -22.59
CA LEU A 53 -6.77 3.81 -21.41
C LEU A 53 -7.04 2.90 -20.22
N ARG A 54 -7.73 1.75 -20.43
CA ARG A 54 -8.03 0.80 -19.36
C ARG A 54 -6.78 0.22 -18.71
N GLU A 55 -5.75 -0.03 -19.51
CA GLU A 55 -4.47 -0.48 -18.97
C GLU A 55 -3.84 0.58 -18.07
N ALA A 56 -3.77 1.84 -18.51
CA ALA A 56 -3.28 2.96 -17.72
C ALA A 56 -4.10 3.14 -16.43
N LEU A 57 -5.44 3.16 -16.53
CA LEU A 57 -6.31 3.24 -15.36
C LEU A 57 -6.15 2.05 -14.41
N SER A 58 -5.91 0.84 -14.94
CA SER A 58 -5.65 -0.35 -14.12
C SER A 58 -4.36 -0.22 -13.31
N ARG A 59 -3.31 0.36 -13.91
CA ARG A 59 -2.05 0.63 -13.21
C ARG A 59 -2.25 1.69 -12.11
N LEU A 60 -2.97 2.78 -12.39
CA LEU A 60 -3.30 3.79 -11.38
C LEU A 60 -4.15 3.22 -10.24
N LYS A 61 -5.08 2.30 -10.54
CA LYS A 61 -5.84 1.56 -9.51
C LYS A 61 -4.95 0.66 -8.67
N MET A 62 -4.02 -0.05 -9.31
CA MET A 62 -3.07 -0.92 -8.61
C MET A 62 -2.18 -0.13 -7.64
N MET A 63 -1.81 1.11 -8.01
CA MET A 63 -1.05 2.04 -7.16
C MET A 63 -1.91 2.74 -6.10
N GLY A 64 -3.23 2.49 -6.06
CA GLY A 64 -4.14 3.11 -5.11
C GLY A 64 -4.41 4.60 -5.38
N MET A 65 -4.08 5.10 -6.56
CA MET A 65 -4.30 6.51 -6.94
C MET A 65 -5.74 6.79 -7.34
N ILE A 66 -6.45 5.78 -7.84
CA ILE A 66 -7.86 5.85 -8.20
C ILE A 66 -8.59 4.59 -7.75
N GLU A 67 -9.87 4.74 -7.45
CA GLU A 67 -10.76 3.66 -7.05
C GLU A 67 -12.09 3.73 -7.81
N SER A 68 -12.67 2.56 -8.12
CA SER A 68 -14.04 2.50 -8.67
C SER A 68 -15.04 2.30 -7.54
N ARG A 69 -15.98 3.23 -7.37
CA ARG A 69 -17.04 3.14 -6.37
C ARG A 69 -18.41 3.00 -7.01
N THR A 70 -19.23 2.13 -6.46
CA THR A 70 -20.62 1.95 -6.88
C THR A 70 -21.35 3.29 -6.80
N ARG A 71 -22.04 3.68 -7.88
CA ARG A 71 -22.81 4.91 -8.05
C ARG A 71 -22.00 6.23 -8.14
N ARG A 72 -20.71 6.22 -7.82
CA ARG A 72 -19.83 7.42 -7.92
C ARG A 72 -18.88 7.37 -9.10
N GLY A 73 -18.75 6.21 -9.76
CA GLY A 73 -17.75 6.03 -10.81
C GLY A 73 -16.34 5.90 -10.26
N MET A 74 -15.38 6.45 -10.99
CA MET A 74 -13.99 6.49 -10.54
C MET A 74 -13.75 7.75 -9.71
N ILE A 75 -13.03 7.61 -8.61
CA ILE A 75 -12.63 8.72 -7.73
C ILE A 75 -11.11 8.71 -7.55
N LEU A 76 -10.57 9.91 -7.31
CA LEU A 76 -9.17 10.07 -6.89
C LEU A 76 -9.03 9.61 -5.44
N THR A 77 -7.99 8.82 -5.17
CA THR A 77 -7.67 8.34 -3.81
C THR A 77 -6.24 8.70 -3.45
N GLU A 78 -5.95 8.75 -2.18
CA GLU A 78 -4.58 8.93 -1.72
C GLU A 78 -3.79 7.65 -1.99
N PRO A 79 -2.68 7.71 -2.77
CA PRO A 79 -1.92 6.52 -3.06
C PRO A 79 -1.34 5.94 -1.78
N PHE A 80 -1.62 4.68 -1.56
CA PHE A 80 -1.02 3.96 -0.47
C PHE A 80 0.40 3.52 -0.88
N ILE A 81 1.40 4.27 -0.43
CA ILE A 81 2.81 4.12 -0.83
C ILE A 81 3.31 2.68 -0.63
N LEU A 82 2.85 2.01 0.43
CA LEU A 82 3.24 0.65 0.78
C LEU A 82 2.26 -0.43 0.29
N GLY A 83 1.07 -0.05 -0.21
CA GLY A 83 0.05 -1.00 -0.68
C GLY A 83 0.47 -1.84 -1.89
N GLY A 84 1.38 -1.31 -2.70
CA GLY A 84 2.01 -2.09 -3.76
C GLY A 84 2.95 -3.19 -3.22
N MET A 85 3.58 -2.95 -2.08
CA MET A 85 4.48 -3.92 -1.44
C MET A 85 3.73 -5.14 -0.93
N LYS A 86 2.54 -4.98 -0.39
CA LYS A 86 1.71 -6.09 0.11
C LYS A 86 1.51 -7.19 -0.92
N ARG A 87 1.22 -6.82 -2.17
CA ARG A 87 1.00 -7.80 -3.25
C ARG A 87 2.28 -8.44 -3.76
N VAL A 88 3.42 -7.82 -3.51
CA VAL A 88 4.74 -8.31 -3.95
C VAL A 88 5.39 -9.15 -2.85
N VAL A 89 5.09 -8.88 -1.58
CA VAL A 89 5.62 -9.60 -0.42
C VAL A 89 4.76 -10.84 -0.15
N ASP A 90 4.98 -11.90 -0.92
CA ASP A 90 4.36 -13.20 -0.68
C ASP A 90 5.43 -14.19 -0.22
N PRO A 91 5.39 -14.67 1.05
CA PRO A 91 6.39 -15.59 1.58
C PRO A 91 6.52 -16.89 0.78
N ARG A 92 5.49 -17.27 0.01
CA ARG A 92 5.49 -18.49 -0.82
C ARG A 92 6.36 -18.37 -2.06
N ILE A 93 6.66 -17.15 -2.49
CA ILE A 93 7.46 -16.86 -3.69
C ILE A 93 8.74 -16.10 -3.40
N MET A 94 8.91 -15.58 -2.19
CA MET A 94 10.11 -14.86 -1.77
C MET A 94 11.22 -15.83 -1.38
N SER A 95 12.46 -15.46 -1.69
CA SER A 95 13.63 -16.17 -1.18
C SER A 95 13.81 -15.93 0.33
N GLN A 96 14.50 -16.84 1.01
CA GLN A 96 14.83 -16.65 2.41
C GLN A 96 15.67 -15.38 2.64
N GLU A 97 16.55 -15.04 1.73
CA GLU A 97 17.35 -13.82 1.75
C GLU A 97 16.46 -12.57 1.71
N SER A 98 15.50 -12.52 0.78
CA SER A 98 14.54 -11.40 0.68
C SER A 98 13.66 -11.26 1.93
N LEU A 99 13.29 -12.37 2.58
CA LEU A 99 12.56 -12.35 3.84
C LEU A 99 13.40 -11.78 4.98
N LEU A 100 14.69 -12.11 5.04
CA LEU A 100 15.63 -11.55 6.01
C LEU A 100 15.85 -10.06 5.79
N ASP A 101 15.97 -9.61 4.53
CA ASP A 101 16.08 -8.18 4.19
C ASP A 101 14.83 -7.42 4.61
N LEU A 102 13.64 -7.99 4.39
CA LEU A 102 12.37 -7.39 4.82
C LEU A 102 12.29 -7.28 6.36
N LEU A 103 12.74 -8.30 7.08
CA LEU A 103 12.84 -8.26 8.54
C LEU A 103 13.82 -7.19 9.00
N GLY A 104 14.97 -7.07 8.34
CA GLY A 104 15.96 -6.01 8.60
C GLY A 104 15.38 -4.62 8.37
N PHE A 105 14.61 -4.43 7.29
CA PHE A 105 13.89 -3.18 7.02
C PHE A 105 12.90 -2.84 8.14
N ARG A 106 12.12 -3.81 8.61
CA ARG A 106 11.19 -3.64 9.73
C ARG A 106 11.92 -3.20 11.00
N VAL A 107 13.02 -3.87 11.35
CA VAL A 107 13.84 -3.50 12.53
C VAL A 107 14.36 -2.07 12.41
N ALA A 108 14.87 -1.69 11.24
CA ALA A 108 15.36 -0.33 11.00
C ALA A 108 14.24 0.72 11.13
N LEU A 109 13.03 0.41 10.65
CA LEU A 109 11.87 1.27 10.79
C LEU A 109 11.47 1.42 12.26
N GLU A 110 11.40 0.33 13.01
CA GLU A 110 11.03 0.34 14.44
C GLU A 110 12.02 1.12 15.28
N ILE A 111 13.32 0.98 15.00
CA ILE A 111 14.35 1.82 15.65
C ILE A 111 14.12 3.30 15.29
N GLY A 112 13.82 3.60 14.02
CA GLY A 112 13.60 4.97 13.55
C GLY A 112 12.42 5.67 14.21
N ILE A 113 11.34 4.93 14.48
CA ILE A 113 10.11 5.48 15.10
C ILE A 113 10.14 5.48 16.65
N SER A 114 11.16 4.92 17.27
CA SER A 114 11.24 4.78 18.73
C SER A 114 11.10 6.12 19.47
N SER A 115 11.67 7.18 18.92
CA SER A 115 11.53 8.54 19.48
C SER A 115 10.09 9.03 19.44
N ASP A 116 9.37 8.78 18.34
CA ASP A 116 7.97 9.18 18.19
C ASP A 116 7.08 8.40 19.17
N ILE A 117 7.34 7.10 19.32
CA ILE A 117 6.67 6.26 20.32
C ILE A 117 6.89 6.85 21.72
N PHE A 118 8.14 7.13 22.08
CA PHE A 118 8.49 7.67 23.42
C PHE A 118 7.77 8.99 23.73
N HIS A 119 7.62 9.87 22.74
CA HIS A 119 6.97 11.16 22.95
C HIS A 119 5.44 11.09 22.93
N ASN A 120 4.86 10.12 22.25
CA ASN A 120 3.40 10.05 22.04
C ASN A 120 2.71 9.03 22.94
N ILE A 121 3.44 8.06 23.52
CA ILE A 121 2.87 6.99 24.32
C ILE A 121 2.12 7.52 25.55
N LYS A 122 0.93 6.99 25.77
CA LYS A 122 0.09 7.31 26.93
C LYS A 122 -0.04 6.10 27.85
N GLU A 123 -0.47 6.32 29.07
CA GLU A 123 -0.67 5.25 30.04
C GLU A 123 -1.67 4.19 29.54
N GLN A 124 -2.70 4.63 28.82
CA GLN A 124 -3.66 3.74 28.18
C GLN A 124 -2.99 2.81 27.14
N ASP A 125 -2.05 3.34 26.35
CA ASP A 125 -1.33 2.54 25.34
C ASP A 125 -0.45 1.47 25.99
N ILE A 126 0.15 1.78 27.15
CA ILE A 126 0.95 0.82 27.93
C ILE A 126 0.06 -0.31 28.42
N MET A 127 -1.13 0.00 28.95
CA MET A 127 -2.10 -1.01 29.40
C MET A 127 -2.54 -1.93 28.26
N GLU A 128 -2.83 -1.36 27.08
CA GLU A 128 -3.21 -2.11 25.89
C GLU A 128 -2.06 -3.01 25.40
N LEU A 129 -0.81 -2.53 25.41
CA LEU A 129 0.36 -3.35 25.09
C LEU A 129 0.54 -4.51 26.08
N GLU A 130 0.33 -4.28 27.37
CA GLU A 130 0.38 -5.32 28.39
C GLU A 130 -0.72 -6.37 28.18
N GLU A 131 -1.95 -5.95 27.84
CA GLU A 131 -3.04 -6.86 27.52
C GLU A 131 -2.72 -7.74 26.30
N ILE A 132 -2.15 -7.15 25.23
CA ILE A 132 -1.74 -7.88 24.02
C ILE A 132 -0.70 -8.94 24.38
N VAL A 133 0.33 -8.58 25.16
CA VAL A 133 1.38 -9.52 25.58
C VAL A 133 0.81 -10.65 26.42
N ASN A 134 -0.04 -10.31 27.40
CA ASN A 134 -0.66 -11.30 28.29
C ASN A 134 -1.60 -12.25 27.53
N ALA A 135 -2.39 -11.74 26.59
CA ALA A 135 -3.23 -12.57 25.72
C ALA A 135 -2.38 -13.51 24.87
N GLY A 136 -1.26 -13.03 24.33
CA GLY A 136 -0.34 -13.86 23.57
C GLY A 136 0.28 -14.98 24.39
N VAL A 137 0.72 -14.71 25.59
CA VAL A 137 1.26 -15.73 26.52
C VAL A 137 0.24 -16.82 26.81
N ALA A 138 -1.03 -16.49 26.92
CA ALA A 138 -2.12 -17.44 27.17
C ALA A 138 -2.38 -18.40 25.98
N LEU A 139 -2.06 -18.00 24.73
CA LEU A 139 -2.28 -18.80 23.52
C LEU A 139 -1.20 -19.86 23.26
N GLY A 140 -0.04 -19.78 23.92
CA GLY A 140 1.06 -20.72 23.76
C GLY A 140 1.94 -20.46 22.53
N ASN A 141 3.06 -21.15 22.45
CA ASN A 141 4.17 -20.81 21.53
C ASN A 141 3.87 -20.85 20.03
N ASN A 142 2.88 -21.60 19.56
CA ASN A 142 2.62 -21.76 18.12
C ASN A 142 1.64 -20.74 17.55
N GLU A 143 0.71 -20.25 18.37
CA GLU A 143 -0.26 -19.24 17.97
C GLU A 143 0.18 -17.83 18.37
N TYR A 144 0.98 -17.73 19.42
CA TYR A 144 1.57 -16.49 19.90
C TYR A 144 2.33 -15.73 18.83
N ALA A 145 3.18 -16.42 18.07
CA ALA A 145 4.07 -15.80 17.10
C ALA A 145 3.35 -15.05 15.98
N ASN A 146 2.11 -15.41 15.65
CA ASN A 146 1.44 -14.86 14.49
C ASN A 146 0.46 -13.70 14.82
N LEU A 147 -0.38 -13.87 15.82
CA LEU A 147 -1.43 -12.88 16.11
C LEU A 147 -0.93 -11.81 17.10
N SER A 148 -0.23 -12.23 18.13
CA SER A 148 0.23 -11.33 19.19
C SER A 148 1.37 -10.42 18.70
N GLU A 149 2.33 -10.98 17.95
CA GLU A 149 3.41 -10.21 17.34
C GLU A 149 2.86 -9.12 16.41
N TYR A 150 1.96 -9.50 15.52
CA TYR A 150 1.30 -8.57 14.62
C TYR A 150 0.57 -7.45 15.39
N THR A 151 -0.26 -7.81 16.36
CA THR A 151 -1.07 -6.84 17.12
C THR A 151 -0.17 -5.91 17.94
N PHE A 152 0.90 -6.44 18.54
CA PHE A 152 1.87 -5.67 19.31
C PHE A 152 2.56 -4.61 18.45
N HIS A 153 3.13 -5.01 17.31
CA HIS A 153 3.80 -4.07 16.42
C HIS A 153 2.83 -3.06 15.79
N SER A 154 1.61 -3.48 15.43
CA SER A 154 0.57 -2.56 14.96
C SER A 154 0.26 -1.47 15.98
N LYS A 155 0.18 -1.82 17.26
CA LYS A 155 -0.02 -0.85 18.35
C LYS A 155 1.15 0.13 18.46
N LEU A 156 2.40 -0.34 18.32
CA LEU A 156 3.57 0.55 18.32
C LEU A 156 3.50 1.58 17.19
N TYR A 157 3.11 1.16 15.98
CA TYR A 157 2.96 2.08 14.85
C TYR A 157 1.79 3.06 15.05
N GLU A 158 0.68 2.61 15.66
CA GLU A 158 -0.46 3.46 16.00
C GLU A 158 -0.04 4.61 16.93
N ILE A 159 0.76 4.33 17.96
CA ILE A 159 1.26 5.30 18.94
C ILE A 159 2.05 6.43 18.26
N THR A 160 2.74 6.16 17.16
CA THR A 160 3.46 7.20 16.40
C THR A 160 2.54 8.26 15.81
N GLY A 161 1.26 7.94 15.57
CA GLY A 161 0.32 8.78 14.82
C GLY A 161 0.62 8.85 13.30
N ASN A 162 1.66 8.15 12.82
CA ASN A 162 2.04 8.12 11.43
C ASN A 162 1.21 7.07 10.67
N LYS A 163 0.24 7.54 9.89
CA LYS A 163 -0.68 6.66 9.14
C LYS A 163 0.02 5.73 8.16
N THR A 164 1.14 6.14 7.59
CA THR A 164 1.91 5.30 6.66
C THR A 164 2.57 4.14 7.39
N CYS A 165 3.11 4.36 8.59
CA CYS A 165 3.64 3.31 9.43
C CYS A 165 2.54 2.31 9.85
N LEU A 166 1.38 2.82 10.27
CA LEU A 166 0.24 1.99 10.68
C LEU A 166 -0.26 1.09 9.52
N LEU A 167 -0.37 1.64 8.33
CA LEU A 167 -0.82 0.89 7.16
C LEU A 167 0.16 -0.22 6.73
N TYR A 168 1.45 -0.08 7.04
CA TYR A 168 2.43 -1.14 6.79
C TYR A 168 2.13 -2.42 7.58
N THR A 169 1.50 -2.30 8.75
CA THR A 169 1.20 -3.44 9.62
C THR A 169 -0.25 -3.95 9.53
N SER A 170 -1.23 -3.07 9.30
CA SER A 170 -2.66 -3.44 9.32
C SER A 170 -3.05 -4.42 8.21
N ASP A 171 -2.31 -4.44 7.14
CA ASP A 171 -2.63 -5.21 5.93
C ASP A 171 -2.20 -6.70 6.00
N ALA A 172 -1.30 -7.05 6.93
CA ALA A 172 -0.87 -8.44 7.11
C ALA A 172 -1.91 -9.34 7.84
N ALA A 173 -2.92 -8.73 8.48
CA ALA A 173 -3.97 -9.45 9.22
C ALA A 173 -5.17 -9.87 8.36
N ASP A 174 -5.45 -9.13 7.29
CA ASP A 174 -6.67 -9.32 6.47
C ASP A 174 -6.62 -10.56 5.56
N GLU A 175 -5.46 -11.20 5.42
CA GLU A 175 -5.29 -12.40 4.59
C GLU A 175 -5.65 -13.73 5.29
N ARG A 176 -6.21 -13.70 6.51
CA ARG A 176 -6.55 -14.90 7.29
C ARG A 176 -8.03 -15.06 7.62
N SER A 177 -8.91 -14.31 6.95
CA SER A 177 -10.37 -14.48 7.08
C SER A 177 -10.93 -15.32 5.95
#